data_706865baa110c26a2998da119e1f2c6e
#
_entry.id   706865baa110c26a2998da119e1f2c6e
#
_cell.length_a   1.000
_cell.length_b   1.000
_cell.length_c   1.000
_cell.angle_alpha   90.00
_cell.angle_beta   90.00
_cell.angle_gamma   90.00
#
_symmetry.space_group_name_H-M   'P 1'
#
loop_
_entity.id
_entity.type
_entity.pdbx_description
1 polymer ?
#
loop_
_entity_poly.entity_id
_entity_poly.type
_entity_poly.pdbx_seq_one_letter_code
_entity_poly.pdbx_strand_id
1 'polypeptide(L)'
;MRRKISNNPDDYIEPLYMNGLHGRMLRIPGPPRKKREILLVYGHHSSLERLFGLAQDISRYGTVTMPDLPGFGGMEPFYKLGEKPSLDNLADYLAAFVKLKYKRRRVTIMGMSMGFLVATRMLQRYPELAKKVDILVSVVGFVHRDDFKFKKRNYLLMRYGSSFFSNFLPAWIAKTFVLRAPLIRLTYRSVADRHSKMRDADKNELKRRIDFEIVLWKCNDIRTYMDTTVSMLTADLCKERVDLPVYHIAVPGDRYFDNKIVEQHLNVIYSKAEVIVSKVSAHAPTIIATAEDIEPFVPPKIRRMLAKA
;
A
#
# COMPACT_ATOMS: atom_id res chain seq x y z
N MET A 1 31.18 -10.18 3.32
CA MET A 1 30.90 -8.84 3.86
C MET A 1 29.40 -8.53 3.65
N ARG A 2 28.62 -8.26 4.67
CA ARG A 2 27.25 -7.75 4.53
C ARG A 2 27.33 -6.31 4.00
N ARG A 3 26.75 -6.06 2.83
CA ARG A 3 26.65 -4.68 2.30
C ARG A 3 25.86 -3.85 3.32
N LYS A 4 26.48 -2.79 3.85
CA LYS A 4 25.79 -1.86 4.75
C LYS A 4 24.77 -1.11 3.89
N ILE A 5 23.49 -1.37 4.08
CA ILE A 5 22.40 -0.67 3.41
C ILE A 5 22.26 0.68 4.12
N SER A 6 22.21 1.78 3.35
CA SER A 6 21.94 3.11 3.90
C SER A 6 20.57 3.16 4.55
N ASN A 7 20.43 3.94 5.62
CA ASN A 7 19.14 4.19 6.27
C ASN A 7 18.41 5.41 5.67
N ASN A 8 18.98 6.04 4.64
CA ASN A 8 18.33 7.12 3.93
C ASN A 8 17.58 6.58 2.70
N PRO A 9 16.24 6.71 2.62
CA PRO A 9 15.47 6.27 1.47
C PRO A 9 15.89 6.96 0.15
N ASP A 10 16.35 8.21 0.20
CA ASP A 10 16.74 8.98 -0.99
C ASP A 10 17.87 8.33 -1.78
N ASP A 11 18.73 7.54 -1.11
CA ASP A 11 19.83 6.81 -1.76
C ASP A 11 19.34 5.68 -2.70
N TYR A 12 18.03 5.36 -2.65
CA TYR A 12 17.38 4.27 -3.39
C TYR A 12 16.19 4.73 -4.23
N ILE A 13 15.85 6.01 -4.18
CA ILE A 13 14.76 6.58 -4.97
C ILE A 13 15.25 6.97 -6.34
N GLU A 14 14.65 6.41 -7.37
CA GLU A 14 14.92 6.68 -8.78
C GLU A 14 13.72 7.37 -9.42
N PRO A 15 13.92 8.27 -10.39
CA PRO A 15 12.81 8.82 -11.17
C PRO A 15 12.13 7.73 -11.99
N LEU A 16 10.81 7.82 -12.11
CA LEU A 16 9.99 6.93 -12.91
C LEU A 16 9.14 7.75 -13.88
N TYR A 17 9.28 7.45 -15.16
CA TYR A 17 8.39 7.98 -16.18
C TYR A 17 7.65 6.83 -16.86
N MET A 18 6.33 6.82 -16.75
CA MET A 18 5.52 5.75 -17.30
C MET A 18 4.12 6.24 -17.70
N ASN A 19 3.66 5.84 -18.88
CA ASN A 19 2.32 6.17 -19.41
C ASN A 19 2.01 7.69 -19.38
N GLY A 20 3.00 8.54 -19.67
CA GLY A 20 2.81 10.00 -19.66
C GLY A 20 2.84 10.66 -18.29
N LEU A 21 3.09 9.90 -17.23
CA LEU A 21 3.18 10.39 -15.85
C LEU A 21 4.61 10.35 -15.34
N HIS A 22 5.03 11.42 -14.64
CA HIS A 22 6.30 11.49 -13.92
C HIS A 22 6.08 11.15 -12.45
N GLY A 23 7.00 10.41 -11.88
CA GLY A 23 6.98 10.01 -10.49
C GLY A 23 8.28 9.40 -10.04
N ARG A 24 8.22 8.53 -9.05
CA ARG A 24 9.37 7.93 -8.41
C ARG A 24 9.16 6.45 -8.19
N MET A 25 10.26 5.71 -8.06
CA MET A 25 10.27 4.35 -7.54
C MET A 25 11.44 4.17 -6.59
N LEU A 26 11.26 3.36 -5.59
CA LEU A 26 12.34 2.91 -4.72
C LEU A 26 12.90 1.60 -5.27
N ARG A 27 14.24 1.47 -5.31
CA ARG A 27 14.90 0.24 -5.71
C ARG A 27 16.08 -0.09 -4.80
N ILE A 28 15.91 -1.10 -3.93
CA ILE A 28 16.97 -1.60 -3.06
C ILE A 28 17.54 -2.89 -3.67
N PRO A 29 18.81 -2.91 -4.09
CA PRO A 29 19.45 -4.10 -4.61
C PRO A 29 19.57 -5.19 -3.55
N GLY A 30 19.18 -6.41 -3.89
CA GLY A 30 19.40 -7.59 -3.06
C GLY A 30 20.86 -8.03 -3.01
N PRO A 31 21.19 -9.02 -2.16
CA PRO A 31 22.51 -9.64 -2.13
C PRO A 31 22.86 -10.27 -3.49
N PRO A 32 24.13 -10.22 -3.94
CA PRO A 32 24.52 -10.70 -5.29
C PRO A 32 24.11 -12.14 -5.62
N ARG A 33 24.03 -12.98 -4.60
CA ARG A 33 23.65 -14.41 -4.74
C ARG A 33 22.15 -14.64 -4.77
N LYS A 34 21.32 -13.61 -4.45
CA LYS A 34 19.86 -13.68 -4.42
C LYS A 34 19.28 -12.97 -5.64
N LYS A 35 18.77 -13.77 -6.59
CA LYS A 35 18.24 -13.28 -7.87
C LYS A 35 16.74 -12.96 -7.83
N ARG A 36 16.09 -13.12 -6.66
CA ARG A 36 14.66 -12.86 -6.51
C ARG A 36 14.35 -11.38 -6.77
N GLU A 37 13.32 -11.13 -7.52
CA GLU A 37 12.73 -9.81 -7.70
C GLU A 37 11.47 -9.71 -6.82
N ILE A 38 11.39 -8.65 -6.02
CA ILE A 38 10.27 -8.41 -5.10
C ILE A 38 9.64 -7.07 -5.48
N LEU A 39 8.36 -7.10 -5.85
CA LEU A 39 7.54 -5.92 -6.04
C LEU A 39 6.74 -5.67 -4.77
N LEU A 40 6.99 -4.54 -4.14
CA LEU A 40 6.21 -4.06 -3.00
C LEU A 40 5.23 -2.99 -3.47
N VAL A 41 3.95 -3.14 -3.15
CA VAL A 41 2.90 -2.18 -3.49
C VAL A 41 2.30 -1.66 -2.19
N TYR A 42 2.47 -0.37 -1.92
CA TYR A 42 2.00 0.23 -0.68
C TYR A 42 0.48 0.48 -0.66
N GLY A 43 -0.04 0.77 0.52
CA GLY A 43 -1.46 1.01 0.75
C GLY A 43 -1.89 2.46 0.50
N HIS A 44 -3.14 2.73 0.84
CA HIS A 44 -3.75 4.05 0.72
C HIS A 44 -3.07 5.08 1.63
N HIS A 45 -2.97 6.33 1.17
CA HIS A 45 -2.34 7.44 1.89
C HIS A 45 -0.93 7.08 2.40
N SER A 46 -0.07 6.68 1.47
CA SER A 46 1.29 6.26 1.75
C SER A 46 2.29 6.87 0.76
N SER A 47 3.55 6.54 0.93
CA SER A 47 4.65 6.92 0.06
C SER A 47 5.78 5.88 0.17
N LEU A 48 6.80 6.01 -0.68
CA LEU A 48 7.98 5.13 -0.66
C LEU A 48 8.66 5.15 0.71
N GLU A 49 8.80 6.33 1.30
CA GLU A 49 9.47 6.55 2.57
C GLU A 49 8.77 5.82 3.73
N ARG A 50 7.42 5.75 3.69
CA ARG A 50 6.66 5.06 4.74
C ARG A 50 6.96 3.57 4.84
N LEU A 51 7.17 2.91 3.71
CA LEU A 51 7.46 1.48 3.67
C LEU A 51 8.95 1.16 3.46
N PHE A 52 9.82 2.16 3.56
CA PHE A 52 11.25 1.98 3.36
C PHE A 52 11.83 0.90 4.28
N GLY A 53 11.51 0.91 5.57
CA GLY A 53 11.99 -0.10 6.52
C GLY A 53 11.54 -1.52 6.13
N LEU A 54 10.32 -1.69 5.62
CA LEU A 54 9.87 -2.98 5.11
C LEU A 54 10.65 -3.39 3.85
N ALA A 55 10.84 -2.46 2.92
CA ALA A 55 11.63 -2.70 1.71
C ALA A 55 13.08 -3.07 2.06
N GLN A 56 13.68 -2.38 3.04
CA GLN A 56 15.01 -2.64 3.54
C GLN A 56 15.11 -4.03 4.21
N ASP A 57 14.15 -4.39 5.05
CA ASP A 57 14.13 -5.70 5.71
C ASP A 57 14.04 -6.85 4.72
N ILE A 58 13.09 -6.78 3.76
CA ILE A 58 12.91 -7.87 2.79
C ILE A 58 13.96 -7.87 1.68
N SER A 59 14.74 -6.81 1.48
CA SER A 59 15.81 -6.76 0.49
C SER A 59 16.93 -7.79 0.74
N ARG A 60 17.01 -8.34 1.95
CA ARG A 60 17.90 -9.47 2.27
C ARG A 60 17.57 -10.75 1.48
N TYR A 61 16.38 -10.84 0.91
CA TYR A 61 15.92 -12.00 0.15
C TYR A 61 15.97 -11.81 -1.37
N GLY A 62 16.14 -10.57 -1.84
CA GLY A 62 16.18 -10.25 -3.26
C GLY A 62 16.15 -8.74 -3.51
N THR A 63 16.17 -8.34 -4.77
CA THR A 63 16.01 -6.93 -5.14
C THR A 63 14.58 -6.49 -4.91
N VAL A 64 14.38 -5.44 -4.13
CA VAL A 64 13.06 -4.85 -3.87
C VAL A 64 12.86 -3.64 -4.77
N THR A 65 11.71 -3.61 -5.45
CA THR A 65 11.27 -2.45 -6.22
C THR A 65 9.87 -2.06 -5.75
N MET A 66 9.64 -0.76 -5.55
CA MET A 66 8.36 -0.21 -5.11
C MET A 66 8.09 1.08 -5.89
N PRO A 67 7.16 1.10 -6.85
CA PRO A 67 6.77 2.33 -7.54
C PRO A 67 5.82 3.15 -6.68
N ASP A 68 5.87 4.49 -6.78
CA ASP A 68 4.76 5.32 -6.38
C ASP A 68 3.54 5.01 -7.28
N LEU A 69 2.35 5.01 -6.70
CA LEU A 69 1.11 4.87 -7.45
C LEU A 69 0.64 6.25 -7.96
N PRO A 70 0.02 6.34 -9.15
CA PRO A 70 -0.47 7.61 -9.67
C PRO A 70 -1.33 8.38 -8.66
N GLY A 71 -0.91 9.63 -8.38
CA GLY A 71 -1.53 10.51 -7.40
C GLY A 71 -1.07 10.30 -5.94
N PHE A 72 -0.15 9.37 -5.69
CA PHE A 72 0.43 9.13 -4.37
C PHE A 72 1.95 9.31 -4.39
N GLY A 73 2.52 9.62 -3.22
CA GLY A 73 3.97 9.67 -3.00
C GLY A 73 4.74 10.68 -3.83
N GLY A 74 4.08 11.54 -4.57
CA GLY A 74 4.69 12.48 -5.52
C GLY A 74 4.59 12.05 -6.99
N MET A 75 4.00 10.89 -7.29
CA MET A 75 3.62 10.51 -8.65
C MET A 75 2.49 11.40 -9.14
N GLU A 76 2.59 11.89 -10.38
CA GLU A 76 1.53 12.67 -11.01
C GLU A 76 0.21 11.88 -11.06
N PRO A 77 -0.94 12.55 -10.83
CA PRO A 77 -2.24 11.88 -10.82
C PRO A 77 -2.75 11.61 -12.23
N PHE A 78 -3.59 10.59 -12.40
CA PHE A 78 -4.29 10.31 -13.65
C PHE A 78 -5.08 11.51 -14.19
N TYR A 79 -5.49 12.42 -13.34
CA TYR A 79 -6.15 13.67 -13.74
C TYR A 79 -5.33 14.53 -14.68
N LYS A 80 -3.99 14.39 -14.69
CA LYS A 80 -3.12 15.04 -15.68
C LYS A 80 -3.37 14.51 -17.09
N LEU A 81 -3.82 13.28 -17.21
CA LEU A 81 -4.18 12.63 -18.47
C LEU A 81 -5.68 12.75 -18.81
N GLY A 82 -6.45 13.49 -18.01
CA GLY A 82 -7.91 13.56 -18.16
C GLY A 82 -8.67 12.33 -17.63
N GLU A 83 -7.97 11.40 -16.96
CA GLU A 83 -8.55 10.16 -16.45
C GLU A 83 -8.83 10.21 -14.95
N LYS A 84 -9.78 9.38 -14.49
CA LYS A 84 -10.04 9.19 -13.07
C LYS A 84 -9.20 8.04 -12.50
N PRO A 85 -8.74 8.13 -11.25
CA PRO A 85 -8.00 7.07 -10.58
C PRO A 85 -8.93 5.92 -10.13
N SER A 86 -9.52 5.23 -11.10
CA SER A 86 -10.30 4.01 -10.83
C SER A 86 -9.40 2.86 -10.39
N LEU A 87 -9.99 1.83 -9.77
CA LEU A 87 -9.25 0.62 -9.42
C LEU A 87 -8.67 -0.06 -10.67
N ASP A 88 -9.40 -0.01 -11.79
CA ASP A 88 -8.95 -0.59 -13.06
C ASP A 88 -7.75 0.18 -13.63
N ASN A 89 -7.77 1.52 -13.62
CA ASN A 89 -6.64 2.33 -14.10
C ASN A 89 -5.38 2.11 -13.23
N LEU A 90 -5.54 1.97 -11.92
CA LEU A 90 -4.43 1.61 -11.03
C LEU A 90 -3.89 0.20 -11.32
N ALA A 91 -4.77 -0.75 -11.61
CA ALA A 91 -4.40 -2.12 -11.98
C ALA A 91 -3.67 -2.15 -13.33
N ASP A 92 -4.13 -1.38 -14.31
CA ASP A 92 -3.51 -1.24 -15.64
C ASP A 92 -2.13 -0.59 -15.55
N TYR A 93 -1.99 0.45 -14.71
CA TYR A 93 -0.69 1.05 -14.41
C TYR A 93 0.28 0.03 -13.80
N LEU A 94 -0.17 -0.73 -12.80
CA LEU A 94 0.66 -1.73 -12.15
C LEU A 94 1.04 -2.87 -13.12
N ALA A 95 0.11 -3.28 -14.00
CA ALA A 95 0.37 -4.27 -15.05
C ALA A 95 1.43 -3.78 -16.05
N ALA A 96 1.34 -2.52 -16.49
CA ALA A 96 2.34 -1.91 -17.35
C ALA A 96 3.72 -1.88 -16.65
N PHE A 97 3.77 -1.52 -15.37
CA PHE A 97 5.00 -1.55 -14.58
C PHE A 97 5.60 -2.95 -14.52
N VAL A 98 4.80 -3.97 -14.20
CA VAL A 98 5.25 -5.38 -14.13
C VAL A 98 5.76 -5.87 -15.49
N LYS A 99 5.04 -5.58 -16.58
CA LYS A 99 5.44 -5.94 -17.95
C LYS A 99 6.77 -5.27 -18.35
N LEU A 100 6.94 -4.01 -18.01
CA LEU A 100 8.13 -3.24 -18.34
C LEU A 100 9.34 -3.67 -17.51
N LYS A 101 9.19 -3.79 -16.18
CA LYS A 101 10.30 -4.01 -15.25
C LYS A 101 10.76 -5.47 -15.20
N TYR A 102 9.83 -6.42 -15.28
CA TYR A 102 10.12 -7.85 -15.07
C TYR A 102 9.99 -8.70 -16.33
N LYS A 103 10.14 -8.14 -17.50
CA LYS A 103 10.01 -8.75 -18.85
C LYS A 103 10.01 -10.29 -18.88
N ARG A 104 11.15 -10.92 -18.57
CA ARG A 104 11.36 -12.38 -18.59
C ARG A 104 11.60 -12.97 -17.20
N ARG A 105 11.49 -12.19 -16.13
CA ARG A 105 11.75 -12.64 -14.76
C ARG A 105 10.46 -12.95 -14.04
N ARG A 106 10.52 -13.91 -13.13
CA ARG A 106 9.46 -14.08 -12.14
C ARG A 106 9.58 -13.02 -11.04
N VAL A 107 8.47 -12.74 -10.39
CA VAL A 107 8.39 -11.70 -9.37
C VAL A 107 7.58 -12.18 -8.17
N THR A 108 8.08 -11.92 -6.98
CA THR A 108 7.29 -11.98 -5.75
C THR A 108 6.54 -10.67 -5.60
N ILE A 109 5.21 -10.72 -5.44
CA ILE A 109 4.40 -9.53 -5.20
C ILE A 109 3.98 -9.49 -3.73
N MET A 110 4.27 -8.37 -3.06
CA MET A 110 3.78 -8.08 -1.71
C MET A 110 2.92 -6.83 -1.76
N GLY A 111 1.61 -6.98 -1.63
CA GLY A 111 0.66 -5.87 -1.60
C GLY A 111 0.20 -5.55 -0.18
N MET A 112 0.29 -4.30 0.25
CA MET A 112 -0.22 -3.86 1.54
C MET A 112 -1.57 -3.16 1.38
N SER A 113 -2.60 -3.58 2.13
CA SER A 113 -3.90 -2.91 2.18
C SER A 113 -4.44 -2.63 0.76
N MET A 114 -4.68 -1.37 0.36
CA MET A 114 -5.09 -1.00 -1.01
C MET A 114 -4.11 -1.51 -2.07
N GLY A 115 -2.83 -1.58 -1.80
CA GLY A 115 -1.84 -2.11 -2.75
C GLY A 115 -2.10 -3.57 -3.11
N PHE A 116 -2.64 -4.36 -2.18
CA PHE A 116 -3.06 -5.73 -2.45
C PHE A 116 -4.35 -5.77 -3.29
N LEU A 117 -5.32 -4.89 -3.01
CA LEU A 117 -6.53 -4.75 -3.82
C LEU A 117 -6.19 -4.45 -5.29
N VAL A 118 -5.26 -3.51 -5.52
CA VAL A 118 -4.77 -3.15 -6.87
C VAL A 118 -4.04 -4.34 -7.52
N ALA A 119 -3.17 -5.04 -6.78
CA ALA A 119 -2.47 -6.21 -7.29
C ALA A 119 -3.42 -7.37 -7.64
N THR A 120 -4.44 -7.61 -6.82
CA THR A 120 -5.50 -8.61 -7.12
C THR A 120 -6.24 -8.24 -8.40
N ARG A 121 -6.69 -6.99 -8.53
CA ARG A 121 -7.38 -6.52 -9.72
C ARG A 121 -6.51 -6.60 -10.98
N MET A 122 -5.21 -6.30 -10.87
CA MET A 122 -4.24 -6.49 -11.94
C MET A 122 -4.18 -7.96 -12.39
N LEU A 123 -4.12 -8.90 -11.45
CA LEU A 123 -4.04 -10.33 -11.79
C LEU A 123 -5.34 -10.87 -12.41
N GLN A 124 -6.49 -10.31 -12.06
CA GLN A 124 -7.77 -10.62 -12.70
C GLN A 124 -7.82 -10.10 -14.14
N ARG A 125 -7.44 -8.83 -14.36
CA ARG A 125 -7.47 -8.21 -15.68
C ARG A 125 -6.39 -8.74 -16.65
N TYR A 126 -5.27 -9.23 -16.11
CA TYR A 126 -4.10 -9.73 -16.84
C TYR A 126 -3.67 -11.11 -16.32
N PRO A 127 -4.47 -12.19 -16.60
CA PRO A 127 -4.20 -13.53 -16.08
C PRO A 127 -2.82 -14.08 -16.47
N GLU A 128 -2.26 -13.62 -17.59
CA GLU A 128 -0.92 -13.99 -18.03
C GLU A 128 0.17 -13.53 -17.05
N LEU A 129 -0.09 -12.48 -16.27
CA LEU A 129 0.84 -12.00 -15.25
C LEU A 129 0.85 -12.92 -14.02
N ALA A 130 -0.23 -13.64 -13.73
CA ALA A 130 -0.25 -14.61 -12.64
C ALA A 130 0.82 -15.69 -12.82
N LYS A 131 1.11 -16.11 -14.08
CA LYS A 131 2.17 -17.08 -14.41
C LYS A 131 3.58 -16.57 -14.08
N LYS A 132 3.76 -15.25 -13.97
CA LYS A 132 5.04 -14.63 -13.60
C LYS A 132 5.20 -14.48 -12.08
N VAL A 133 4.13 -14.59 -11.32
CA VAL A 133 4.19 -14.47 -9.85
C VAL A 133 4.65 -15.80 -9.26
N ASP A 134 5.73 -15.76 -8.49
CA ASP A 134 6.22 -16.94 -7.76
C ASP A 134 5.64 -17.02 -6.35
N ILE A 135 5.48 -15.88 -5.67
CA ILE A 135 4.85 -15.77 -4.36
C ILE A 135 3.98 -14.51 -4.36
N LEU A 136 2.72 -14.66 -3.94
CA LEU A 136 1.82 -13.54 -3.69
C LEU A 136 1.56 -13.41 -2.21
N VAL A 137 1.90 -12.25 -1.64
CA VAL A 137 1.70 -11.95 -0.22
C VAL A 137 0.75 -10.76 -0.09
N SER A 138 -0.30 -10.98 0.67
CA SER A 138 -1.23 -9.95 1.13
C SER A 138 -0.80 -9.49 2.53
N VAL A 139 -0.41 -8.24 2.68
CA VAL A 139 -0.10 -7.65 3.98
C VAL A 139 -1.28 -6.80 4.42
N VAL A 140 -2.05 -7.27 5.38
CA VAL A 140 -3.30 -6.63 5.85
C VAL A 140 -4.18 -6.17 4.69
N GLY A 141 -4.21 -6.97 3.61
CA GLY A 141 -4.98 -6.67 2.41
C GLY A 141 -6.45 -7.00 2.57
N PHE A 142 -7.22 -6.53 1.60
CA PHE A 142 -8.65 -6.78 1.48
C PHE A 142 -9.03 -6.85 0.00
N VAL A 143 -10.22 -7.34 -0.31
CA VAL A 143 -10.65 -7.55 -1.71
C VAL A 143 -12.13 -7.21 -1.94
N HIS A 144 -12.88 -6.96 -0.86
CA HIS A 144 -14.31 -6.69 -0.92
C HIS A 144 -14.71 -5.58 0.07
N ARG A 145 -15.74 -4.82 -0.26
CA ARG A 145 -16.27 -3.74 0.60
C ARG A 145 -16.74 -4.23 1.97
N ASP A 146 -17.24 -5.46 2.05
CA ASP A 146 -17.74 -6.04 3.31
C ASP A 146 -16.60 -6.52 4.23
N ASP A 147 -15.35 -6.47 3.77
CA ASP A 147 -14.18 -6.69 4.61
C ASP A 147 -14.03 -5.60 5.69
N PHE A 148 -14.61 -4.40 5.45
CA PHE A 148 -14.53 -3.28 6.37
C PHE A 148 -15.45 -3.42 7.58
N LYS A 149 -14.92 -3.17 8.79
CA LYS A 149 -15.68 -3.15 10.07
C LYS A 149 -16.47 -1.88 10.33
N PHE A 150 -16.70 -1.05 9.31
CA PHE A 150 -17.34 0.23 9.53
C PHE A 150 -18.81 0.09 9.86
N LYS A 151 -19.29 0.85 10.87
CA LYS A 151 -20.71 1.05 11.09
C LYS A 151 -21.34 1.68 9.85
N LYS A 152 -22.55 1.25 9.48
CA LYS A 152 -23.26 1.71 8.27
C LYS A 152 -23.25 3.25 8.10
N ARG A 153 -23.47 3.99 9.18
CA ARG A 153 -23.43 5.48 9.15
C ARG A 153 -22.04 6.00 8.74
N ASN A 154 -20.98 5.48 9.33
CA ASN A 154 -19.61 5.90 9.02
C ASN A 154 -19.22 5.52 7.59
N TYR A 155 -19.62 4.32 7.15
CA TYR A 155 -19.42 3.88 5.78
C TYR A 155 -20.09 4.83 4.77
N LEU A 156 -21.36 5.18 4.97
CA LEU A 156 -22.08 6.09 4.09
C LEU A 156 -21.45 7.49 4.09
N LEU A 157 -21.11 8.00 5.28
CA LEU A 157 -20.44 9.31 5.42
C LEU A 157 -19.10 9.33 4.67
N MET A 158 -18.28 8.31 4.84
CA MET A 158 -17.00 8.20 4.13
C MET A 158 -17.21 8.09 2.62
N ARG A 159 -18.14 7.24 2.17
CA ARG A 159 -18.41 7.03 0.75
C ARG A 159 -18.90 8.31 0.06
N TYR A 160 -19.94 8.93 0.58
CA TYR A 160 -20.52 10.13 -0.03
C TYR A 160 -19.65 11.38 0.18
N GLY A 161 -19.03 11.51 1.35
CA GLY A 161 -18.08 12.59 1.62
C GLY A 161 -16.88 12.51 0.69
N SER A 162 -16.29 11.31 0.49
CA SER A 162 -15.19 11.13 -0.46
C SER A 162 -15.64 11.40 -1.90
N SER A 163 -16.84 10.95 -2.30
CA SER A 163 -17.37 11.24 -3.63
C SER A 163 -17.58 12.74 -3.86
N PHE A 164 -17.99 13.51 -2.83
CA PHE A 164 -18.09 14.95 -2.92
C PHE A 164 -16.72 15.63 -3.06
N PHE A 165 -15.75 15.25 -2.20
CA PHE A 165 -14.40 15.83 -2.21
C PHE A 165 -13.49 15.31 -3.34
N SER A 166 -13.91 14.33 -4.14
CA SER A 166 -13.20 13.95 -5.37
C SER A 166 -13.40 14.94 -6.52
N ASN A 167 -14.41 15.84 -6.42
CA ASN A 167 -14.62 16.89 -7.40
C ASN A 167 -13.58 18.00 -7.24
N PHE A 168 -13.25 18.67 -8.35
CA PHE A 168 -12.17 19.66 -8.42
C PHE A 168 -12.32 20.78 -7.39
N LEU A 169 -13.47 21.46 -7.36
CA LEU A 169 -13.68 22.62 -6.50
C LEU A 169 -13.65 22.29 -4.99
N PRO A 170 -14.40 21.29 -4.49
CA PRO A 170 -14.29 20.86 -3.10
C PRO A 170 -12.87 20.41 -2.71
N ALA A 171 -12.18 19.67 -3.58
CA ALA A 171 -10.81 19.24 -3.33
C ALA A 171 -9.84 20.43 -3.26
N TRP A 172 -9.98 21.38 -4.17
CA TRP A 172 -9.18 22.61 -4.18
C TRP A 172 -9.38 23.43 -2.90
N ILE A 173 -10.64 23.63 -2.46
CA ILE A 173 -10.95 24.31 -1.19
C ILE A 173 -10.32 23.55 -0.02
N ALA A 174 -10.50 22.23 0.06
CA ALA A 174 -9.92 21.42 1.12
C ALA A 174 -8.38 21.54 1.15
N LYS A 175 -7.71 21.46 -0.01
CA LYS A 175 -6.25 21.60 -0.11
C LYS A 175 -5.78 22.99 0.29
N THR A 176 -6.51 24.02 -0.12
CA THR A 176 -6.07 25.40 0.04
C THR A 176 -6.30 25.91 1.47
N PHE A 177 -7.39 25.52 2.12
CA PHE A 177 -7.78 26.07 3.41
C PHE A 177 -7.73 25.08 4.57
N VAL A 178 -8.08 23.79 4.33
CA VAL A 178 -8.21 22.81 5.42
C VAL A 178 -6.92 22.01 5.63
N LEU A 179 -6.29 21.53 4.57
CA LEU A 179 -5.09 20.69 4.66
C LEU A 179 -3.79 21.52 4.76
N ARG A 180 -3.83 22.56 5.60
CA ARG A 180 -2.66 23.37 5.96
C ARG A 180 -1.97 22.80 7.20
N ALA A 181 -0.64 22.83 7.22
CA ALA A 181 0.15 22.26 8.31
C ALA A 181 -0.33 22.67 9.73
N PRO A 182 -0.70 23.95 10.02
CA PRO A 182 -1.22 24.31 11.34
C PRO A 182 -2.53 23.59 11.69
N LEU A 183 -3.47 23.51 10.73
CA LEU A 183 -4.77 22.86 10.95
C LEU A 183 -4.62 21.34 11.07
N ILE A 184 -3.77 20.73 10.25
CA ILE A 184 -3.44 19.31 10.37
C ILE A 184 -2.85 19.02 11.76
N ARG A 185 -1.89 19.84 12.23
CA ARG A 185 -1.32 19.66 13.58
C ARG A 185 -2.38 19.78 14.67
N LEU A 186 -3.25 20.77 14.58
CA LEU A 186 -4.33 20.98 15.54
C LEU A 186 -5.28 19.77 15.55
N THR A 187 -5.74 19.34 14.39
CA THR A 187 -6.67 18.21 14.24
C THR A 187 -6.07 16.92 14.77
N TYR A 188 -4.84 16.56 14.34
CA TYR A 188 -4.22 15.33 14.83
C TYR A 188 -3.91 15.34 16.31
N ARG A 189 -3.54 16.49 16.89
CA ARG A 189 -3.34 16.62 18.34
C ARG A 189 -4.67 16.46 19.11
N SER A 190 -5.76 17.03 18.63
CA SER A 190 -7.06 16.94 19.30
C SER A 190 -7.67 15.54 19.30
N VAL A 191 -7.25 14.69 18.36
CA VAL A 191 -7.73 13.30 18.24
C VAL A 191 -6.66 12.26 18.56
N ALA A 192 -5.48 12.68 19.05
CA ALA A 192 -4.31 11.81 19.23
C ALA A 192 -4.63 10.53 20.02
N ASP A 193 -5.32 10.65 21.15
CA ASP A 193 -5.66 9.52 22.03
C ASP A 193 -6.63 8.52 21.38
N ARG A 194 -7.43 8.99 20.40
CA ARG A 194 -8.42 8.17 19.69
C ARG A 194 -7.92 7.69 18.33
N HIS A 195 -6.90 8.34 17.80
CA HIS A 195 -6.41 8.04 16.45
C HIS A 195 -5.38 6.90 16.47
N SER A 196 -5.63 5.85 15.67
CA SER A 196 -4.82 4.62 15.67
C SER A 196 -3.32 4.83 15.41
N LYS A 197 -2.97 5.86 14.64
CA LYS A 197 -1.59 6.17 14.28
C LYS A 197 -0.88 7.10 15.28
N MET A 198 -1.62 7.72 16.20
CA MET A 198 -1.11 8.75 17.11
C MET A 198 -1.10 8.28 18.57
N ARG A 199 -1.96 7.32 18.89
CA ARG A 199 -2.10 6.77 20.22
C ARG A 199 -0.79 6.12 20.71
N ASP A 200 -0.56 6.16 21.99
CA ASP A 200 0.58 5.54 22.67
C ASP A 200 1.97 6.12 22.26
N ALA A 201 1.99 7.30 21.63
CA ALA A 201 3.20 8.02 21.27
C ALA A 201 3.59 9.05 22.36
N ASP A 202 4.86 9.13 22.71
CA ASP A 202 5.38 10.25 23.48
C ASP A 202 5.31 11.56 22.68
N LYS A 203 5.61 12.71 23.31
CA LYS A 203 5.49 14.03 22.67
C LYS A 203 6.38 14.17 21.41
N ASN A 204 7.57 13.61 21.41
CA ASN A 204 8.51 13.70 20.30
C ASN A 204 8.06 12.81 19.15
N GLU A 205 7.67 11.59 19.46
CA GLU A 205 7.15 10.63 18.52
C GLU A 205 5.83 11.11 17.90
N LEU A 206 4.92 11.67 18.71
CA LEU A 206 3.67 12.27 18.21
C LEU A 206 3.95 13.39 17.23
N LYS A 207 4.92 14.26 17.53
CA LYS A 207 5.32 15.33 16.63
C LYS A 207 5.84 14.76 15.30
N ARG A 208 6.73 13.77 15.33
CA ARG A 208 7.28 13.10 14.14
C ARG A 208 6.16 12.47 13.30
N ARG A 209 5.21 11.78 13.92
CA ARG A 209 4.06 11.17 13.24
C ARG A 209 3.19 12.22 12.55
N ILE A 210 2.89 13.32 13.22
CA ILE A 210 2.10 14.42 12.66
C ILE A 210 2.85 15.11 11.51
N ASP A 211 4.14 15.37 11.66
CA ASP A 211 4.94 16.00 10.62
C ASP A 211 5.00 15.10 9.37
N PHE A 212 5.07 13.78 9.55
CA PHE A 212 5.00 12.84 8.43
C PHE A 212 3.61 12.81 7.75
N GLU A 213 2.51 12.86 8.51
CA GLU A 213 1.16 12.98 7.91
C GLU A 213 1.02 14.29 7.11
N ILE A 214 1.64 15.39 7.56
CA ILE A 214 1.69 16.65 6.78
C ILE A 214 2.41 16.45 5.44
N VAL A 215 3.52 15.71 5.43
CA VAL A 215 4.23 15.36 4.19
C VAL A 215 3.33 14.56 3.26
N LEU A 216 2.62 13.56 3.78
CA LEU A 216 1.70 12.75 2.98
C LEU A 216 0.55 13.58 2.38
N TRP A 217 -0.04 14.50 3.15
CA TRP A 217 -1.08 15.41 2.63
C TRP A 217 -0.56 16.41 1.59
N LYS A 218 0.75 16.68 1.58
CA LYS A 218 1.38 17.53 0.55
C LYS A 218 1.67 16.77 -0.73
N CYS A 219 2.22 15.56 -0.63
CA CYS A 219 2.67 14.78 -1.79
C CYS A 219 1.55 13.94 -2.44
N ASN A 220 0.45 13.66 -1.72
CA ASN A 220 -0.67 12.92 -2.28
C ASN A 220 -1.70 13.88 -2.89
N ASP A 221 -2.20 13.52 -4.07
CA ASP A 221 -3.31 14.24 -4.70
C ASP A 221 -4.63 13.95 -3.98
N ILE A 222 -5.33 15.00 -3.56
CA ILE A 222 -6.56 14.87 -2.76
C ILE A 222 -7.68 14.21 -3.53
N ARG A 223 -7.83 14.54 -4.83
CA ARG A 223 -8.89 13.97 -5.65
C ARG A 223 -8.66 12.47 -5.80
N THR A 224 -7.41 12.08 -6.08
CA THR A 224 -7.00 10.67 -6.13
C THR A 224 -7.26 9.96 -4.82
N TYR A 225 -6.89 10.58 -3.70
CA TYR A 225 -7.17 10.03 -2.36
C TYR A 225 -8.67 9.77 -2.16
N MET A 226 -9.52 10.71 -2.56
CA MET A 226 -10.98 10.61 -2.39
C MET A 226 -11.61 9.57 -3.33
N ASP A 227 -11.24 9.56 -4.62
CA ASP A 227 -11.75 8.57 -5.57
C ASP A 227 -11.30 7.15 -5.23
N THR A 228 -10.06 6.97 -4.80
CA THR A 228 -9.58 5.64 -4.37
C THR A 228 -10.23 5.20 -3.07
N THR A 229 -10.59 6.12 -2.16
CA THR A 229 -11.45 5.81 -1.01
C THR A 229 -12.81 5.27 -1.46
N VAL A 230 -13.46 5.91 -2.43
CA VAL A 230 -14.73 5.41 -2.99
C VAL A 230 -14.51 4.03 -3.63
N SER A 231 -13.44 3.86 -4.42
CA SER A 231 -13.12 2.58 -5.06
C SER A 231 -12.93 1.45 -4.04
N MET A 232 -12.24 1.70 -2.93
CA MET A 232 -12.08 0.73 -1.84
C MET A 232 -13.43 0.38 -1.19
N LEU A 233 -14.26 1.38 -0.89
CA LEU A 233 -15.56 1.21 -0.24
C LEU A 233 -16.63 0.58 -1.16
N THR A 234 -16.38 0.45 -2.44
CA THR A 234 -17.28 -0.16 -3.43
C THR A 234 -16.69 -1.40 -4.07
N ALA A 235 -15.48 -1.80 -3.68
CA ALA A 235 -14.78 -2.93 -4.26
C ALA A 235 -15.57 -4.25 -4.08
N ASP A 236 -15.61 -5.03 -5.16
CA ASP A 236 -16.09 -6.40 -5.18
C ASP A 236 -15.25 -7.17 -6.22
N LEU A 237 -14.22 -7.86 -5.76
CA LEU A 237 -13.35 -8.67 -6.61
C LEU A 237 -13.73 -10.17 -6.60
N CYS A 238 -14.81 -10.55 -5.91
CA CYS A 238 -15.22 -11.96 -5.80
C CYS A 238 -15.82 -12.53 -7.10
N LYS A 239 -16.00 -11.71 -8.14
CA LYS A 239 -16.60 -12.12 -9.42
C LYS A 239 -15.63 -12.87 -10.34
N GLU A 240 -14.34 -12.67 -10.15
CA GLU A 240 -13.30 -13.26 -11.00
C GLU A 240 -12.25 -13.97 -10.14
N ARG A 241 -11.79 -15.14 -10.59
CA ARG A 241 -10.77 -15.93 -9.89
C ARG A 241 -9.36 -15.62 -10.39
N VAL A 242 -8.41 -15.86 -9.51
CA VAL A 242 -6.97 -15.82 -9.80
C VAL A 242 -6.39 -17.19 -9.49
N ASP A 243 -5.87 -17.88 -10.50
CA ASP A 243 -5.26 -19.20 -10.35
C ASP A 243 -3.84 -19.08 -9.78
N LEU A 244 -3.78 -18.69 -8.51
CA LEU A 244 -2.54 -18.51 -7.76
C LEU A 244 -2.84 -18.68 -6.26
N PRO A 245 -1.94 -19.31 -5.46
CA PRO A 245 -2.06 -19.27 -4.02
C PRO A 245 -1.69 -17.90 -3.45
N VAL A 246 -2.38 -17.48 -2.38
CA VAL A 246 -2.08 -16.24 -1.65
C VAL A 246 -1.75 -16.53 -0.19
N TYR A 247 -0.75 -15.82 0.33
CA TYR A 247 -0.35 -15.82 1.74
C TYR A 247 -0.77 -14.50 2.37
N HIS A 248 -1.79 -14.53 3.23
CA HIS A 248 -2.33 -13.34 3.85
C HIS A 248 -1.79 -13.15 5.27
N ILE A 249 -1.09 -12.05 5.49
CA ILE A 249 -0.65 -11.63 6.82
C ILE A 249 -1.78 -10.85 7.47
N ALA A 250 -2.46 -11.47 8.44
CA ALA A 250 -3.50 -10.86 9.24
C ALA A 250 -2.93 -10.28 10.53
N VAL A 251 -3.48 -9.17 10.98
CA VAL A 251 -3.13 -8.52 12.25
C VAL A 251 -4.23 -8.75 13.25
N PRO A 252 -3.93 -9.27 14.47
CA PRO A 252 -4.92 -9.44 15.51
C PRO A 252 -5.59 -8.10 15.86
N GLY A 253 -6.93 -8.10 15.90
CA GLY A 253 -7.67 -6.90 16.26
C GLY A 253 -7.55 -5.75 15.24
N ASP A 254 -7.31 -6.05 13.96
CA ASP A 254 -7.30 -5.03 12.91
C ASP A 254 -8.53 -4.12 13.04
N ARG A 255 -8.33 -2.81 12.96
CA ARG A 255 -9.39 -1.82 13.16
C ARG A 255 -10.22 -1.57 11.92
N TYR A 256 -9.67 -1.87 10.77
CA TYR A 256 -10.30 -1.60 9.48
C TYR A 256 -11.03 -2.82 8.93
N PHE A 257 -10.43 -4.01 9.07
CA PHE A 257 -10.88 -5.20 8.39
C PHE A 257 -11.27 -6.33 9.35
N ASP A 258 -12.29 -7.09 8.97
CA ASP A 258 -12.64 -8.35 9.60
C ASP A 258 -11.84 -9.49 8.98
N ASN A 259 -10.84 -9.98 9.71
CA ASN A 259 -9.95 -11.02 9.20
C ASN A 259 -10.68 -12.31 8.76
N LYS A 260 -11.82 -12.64 9.38
CA LYS A 260 -12.60 -13.83 8.99
C LYS A 260 -13.30 -13.60 7.65
N ILE A 261 -13.88 -12.42 7.46
CA ILE A 261 -14.56 -12.05 6.21
C ILE A 261 -13.54 -11.92 5.09
N VAL A 262 -12.39 -11.30 5.35
CA VAL A 262 -11.27 -11.25 4.40
C VAL A 262 -10.84 -12.65 3.96
N GLU A 263 -10.65 -13.57 4.89
CA GLU A 263 -10.28 -14.96 4.57
C GLU A 263 -11.33 -15.66 3.69
N GLN A 264 -12.62 -15.46 3.97
CA GLN A 264 -13.71 -16.00 3.14
C GLN A 264 -13.61 -15.48 1.70
N HIS A 265 -13.48 -14.16 1.51
CA HIS A 265 -13.38 -13.57 0.18
C HIS A 265 -12.08 -13.97 -0.55
N LEU A 266 -10.97 -14.11 0.16
CA LEU A 266 -9.72 -14.60 -0.44
C LEU A 266 -9.85 -16.04 -0.95
N ASN A 267 -10.58 -16.90 -0.24
CA ASN A 267 -10.86 -18.29 -0.67
C ASN A 267 -11.81 -18.37 -1.88
N VAL A 268 -12.64 -17.34 -2.11
CA VAL A 268 -13.45 -17.24 -3.35
C VAL A 268 -12.57 -16.90 -4.55
N ILE A 269 -11.60 -15.98 -4.37
CA ILE A 269 -10.82 -15.41 -5.47
C ILE A 269 -9.63 -16.31 -5.83
N TYR A 270 -8.90 -16.81 -4.84
CA TYR A 270 -7.62 -17.49 -5.05
C TYR A 270 -7.77 -19.00 -5.03
N SER A 271 -6.86 -19.71 -5.71
CA SER A 271 -6.85 -21.19 -5.70
C SER A 271 -6.64 -21.76 -4.30
N LYS A 272 -5.91 -21.05 -3.44
CA LYS A 272 -5.69 -21.32 -2.03
C LYS A 272 -5.36 -20.03 -1.30
N ALA A 273 -6.05 -19.77 -0.20
CA ALA A 273 -5.69 -18.69 0.72
C ALA A 273 -5.13 -19.28 2.01
N GLU A 274 -3.96 -18.81 2.43
CA GLU A 274 -3.36 -19.20 3.69
C GLU A 274 -3.17 -17.97 4.57
N VAL A 275 -3.88 -17.94 5.71
CA VAL A 275 -3.82 -16.85 6.68
C VAL A 275 -2.70 -17.11 7.70
N ILE A 276 -1.84 -16.12 7.87
CA ILE A 276 -0.72 -16.12 8.80
C ILE A 276 -0.88 -14.94 9.73
N VAL A 277 -1.08 -15.20 11.02
CA VAL A 277 -1.29 -14.16 12.01
C VAL A 277 0.05 -13.54 12.38
N SER A 278 0.13 -12.20 12.27
CA SER A 278 1.29 -11.41 12.71
C SER A 278 1.33 -11.29 14.23
N LYS A 279 2.52 -11.11 14.78
CA LYS A 279 2.71 -10.86 16.23
C LYS A 279 2.42 -9.40 16.62
N VAL A 280 2.31 -8.50 15.66
CA VAL A 280 2.03 -7.08 15.91
C VAL A 280 0.54 -6.78 15.78
N SER A 281 0.07 -5.79 16.54
CA SER A 281 -1.34 -5.35 16.53
C SER A 281 -1.61 -4.14 15.64
N ALA A 282 -0.58 -3.55 15.02
CA ALA A 282 -0.71 -2.37 14.17
C ALA A 282 -0.97 -2.75 12.72
N HIS A 283 -1.97 -2.12 12.09
CA HIS A 283 -2.31 -2.33 10.67
C HIS A 283 -1.15 -1.97 9.72
N ALA A 284 -0.40 -0.92 10.03
CA ALA A 284 0.75 -0.47 9.25
C ALA A 284 1.73 0.29 10.15
N PRO A 285 3.00 0.40 9.74
CA PRO A 285 3.96 1.29 10.41
C PRO A 285 3.42 2.73 10.43
N THR A 286 3.56 3.40 11.55
CA THR A 286 3.01 4.75 11.74
C THR A 286 3.90 5.84 11.18
N ILE A 287 5.20 5.60 11.13
CA ILE A 287 6.24 6.49 10.61
C ILE A 287 7.23 5.68 9.77
N ILE A 288 8.27 6.35 9.28
CA ILE A 288 9.43 5.70 8.65
C ILE A 288 10.10 4.82 9.71
N ALA A 289 9.72 3.54 9.69
CA ALA A 289 10.25 2.54 10.58
C ALA A 289 11.58 2.01 10.03
N THR A 290 12.50 1.64 10.93
CA THR A 290 13.73 0.93 10.52
C THR A 290 13.41 -0.53 10.16
N ALA A 291 14.37 -1.21 9.54
CA ALA A 291 14.22 -2.65 9.26
C ALA A 291 14.01 -3.48 10.54
N GLU A 292 14.58 -3.05 11.67
CA GLU A 292 14.43 -3.69 12.98
C GLU A 292 13.01 -3.54 13.53
N ASP A 293 12.42 -2.35 13.41
CA ASP A 293 11.03 -2.09 13.81
C ASP A 293 10.03 -2.93 12.99
N ILE A 294 10.40 -3.25 11.75
CA ILE A 294 9.55 -4.01 10.81
C ILE A 294 9.70 -5.52 11.00
N GLU A 295 10.78 -6.00 11.59
CA GLU A 295 11.01 -7.44 11.71
C GLU A 295 9.81 -8.23 12.24
N PRO A 296 9.07 -7.78 13.27
CA PRO A 296 7.89 -8.47 13.78
C PRO A 296 6.68 -8.48 12.84
N PHE A 297 6.62 -7.56 11.85
CA PHE A 297 5.52 -7.48 10.89
C PHE A 297 5.55 -8.59 9.84
N VAL A 298 6.74 -9.10 9.51
CA VAL A 298 6.88 -10.17 8.52
C VAL A 298 7.04 -11.52 9.23
N PRO A 299 6.01 -12.38 9.23
CA PRO A 299 6.03 -13.65 9.96
C PRO A 299 7.17 -14.58 9.51
N PRO A 300 7.70 -15.43 10.41
CA PRO A 300 8.80 -16.36 10.09
C PRO A 300 8.49 -17.28 8.92
N LYS A 301 7.23 -17.65 8.70
CA LYS A 301 6.83 -18.47 7.56
C LYS A 301 7.10 -17.76 6.23
N ILE A 302 6.70 -16.49 6.11
CA ILE A 302 6.96 -15.67 4.92
C ILE A 302 8.45 -15.51 4.71
N ARG A 303 9.23 -15.24 5.77
CA ARG A 303 10.69 -15.14 5.69
C ARG A 303 11.34 -16.42 5.15
N ARG A 304 10.89 -17.59 5.63
CA ARG A 304 11.37 -18.89 5.11
C ARG A 304 11.02 -19.08 3.64
N MET A 305 9.85 -18.65 3.21
CA MET A 305 9.45 -18.75 1.79
C MET A 305 10.29 -17.83 0.90
N LEU A 306 10.52 -16.59 1.34
CA LEU A 306 11.38 -15.64 0.62
C LEU A 306 12.84 -16.12 0.56
N ALA A 307 13.30 -16.85 1.57
CA ALA A 307 14.67 -17.36 1.62
C ALA A 307 14.95 -18.55 0.70
N LYS A 308 13.93 -19.34 0.33
CA LYS A 308 14.05 -20.61 -0.42
C LYS A 308 14.38 -20.48 -1.91
N ALA A 309 14.61 -19.30 -2.44
CA ALA A 309 14.92 -19.09 -3.86
C ALA A 309 16.38 -18.75 -4.11
#